data_2f5dec7801c55971ef02a7a290d6811c
#
_entry.id   2f5dec7801c55971ef02a7a290d6811c
#
_cell.length_a   1.000
_cell.length_b   1.000
_cell.length_c   1.000
_cell.angle_alpha   90.00
_cell.angle_beta   90.00
_cell.angle_gamma   90.00
#
_symmetry.space_group_name_H-M   'P 1'
#
loop_
_entity.id
_entity.type
_entity.pdbx_description
1 polymer ?
#
loop_
_entity_poly.entity_id
_entity_poly.type
_entity_poly.pdbx_seq_one_letter_code
_entity_poly.pdbx_strand_id
1 'polypeptide(L)'
;MIDSITTNEINEFLTTFFKLYPNATAKELSYYVNDGILKPIGKDYVFQELVNPIYNRKDNQVTVSLAVKYIDQQTKATQVSQFDLALEKNGSNWKIVR
;
A
#
# COMPACT_ATOMS: atom_id res chain seq x y z
N MET A 1 13.11 15.65 1.88
CA MET A 1 13.06 14.80 3.07
C MET A 1 11.68 14.86 3.71
N ILE A 2 11.15 13.73 4.13
CA ILE A 2 9.81 13.64 4.70
C ILE A 2 9.90 13.56 6.22
N ASP A 3 8.98 14.22 6.93
CA ASP A 3 8.99 14.23 8.40
C ASP A 3 8.48 12.90 8.97
N SER A 4 8.79 12.64 10.25
CA SER A 4 8.47 11.38 10.90
C SER A 4 6.96 11.20 11.12
N ILE A 5 6.21 12.29 11.30
CA ILE A 5 4.76 12.21 11.48
C ILE A 5 4.11 11.73 10.19
N THR A 6 4.47 12.32 9.07
CA THR A 6 3.95 11.93 7.76
C THR A 6 4.35 10.50 7.43
N THR A 7 5.60 10.11 7.71
CA THR A 7 6.08 8.75 7.49
C THR A 7 5.24 7.74 8.28
N ASN A 8 4.95 8.05 9.55
CA ASN A 8 4.15 7.16 10.38
C ASN A 8 2.70 7.04 9.87
N GLU A 9 2.11 8.16 9.44
CA GLU A 9 0.76 8.14 8.87
C GLU A 9 0.70 7.26 7.63
N ILE A 10 1.68 7.39 6.74
CA ILE A 10 1.73 6.60 5.50
C ILE A 10 1.97 5.13 5.81
N ASN A 11 2.84 4.82 6.76
CA ASN A 11 3.07 3.43 7.20
C ASN A 11 1.77 2.80 7.70
N GLU A 12 1.01 3.52 8.52
CA GLU A 12 -0.27 3.01 9.02
C GLU A 12 -1.27 2.81 7.89
N PHE A 13 -1.35 3.78 6.98
CA PHE A 13 -2.23 3.69 5.81
C PHE A 13 -1.87 2.47 4.95
N LEU A 14 -0.59 2.31 4.61
CA LEU A 14 -0.15 1.21 3.75
C LEU A 14 -0.30 -0.14 4.43
N THR A 15 -0.04 -0.22 5.73
CA THR A 15 -0.25 -1.45 6.49
C THR A 15 -1.72 -1.87 6.43
N THR A 16 -2.64 -0.93 6.67
CA THR A 16 -4.07 -1.20 6.59
C THR A 16 -4.46 -1.61 5.17
N PHE A 17 -3.97 -0.88 4.16
CA PHE A 17 -4.28 -1.15 2.77
C PHE A 17 -3.80 -2.55 2.35
N PHE A 18 -2.54 -2.88 2.62
CA PHE A 18 -1.99 -4.16 2.17
C PHE A 18 -2.53 -5.36 2.94
N LYS A 19 -3.08 -5.16 4.14
CA LYS A 19 -3.79 -6.21 4.85
C LYS A 19 -5.08 -6.60 4.12
N LEU A 20 -5.77 -5.64 3.55
CA LEU A 20 -7.03 -5.92 2.88
C LEU A 20 -6.86 -6.22 1.38
N TYR A 21 -5.80 -5.73 0.76
CA TYR A 21 -5.59 -5.79 -0.68
C TYR A 21 -5.75 -7.20 -1.29
N PRO A 22 -5.19 -8.28 -0.72
CA PRO A 22 -5.31 -9.60 -1.35
C PRO A 22 -6.74 -10.06 -1.58
N ASN A 23 -7.67 -9.65 -0.73
CA ASN A 23 -9.07 -10.08 -0.78
C ASN A 23 -10.03 -8.93 -1.09
N ALA A 24 -9.53 -7.74 -1.37
CA ALA A 24 -10.38 -6.57 -1.55
C ALA A 24 -11.17 -6.65 -2.86
N THR A 25 -12.42 -6.15 -2.80
CA THR A 25 -13.21 -5.95 -4.00
C THR A 25 -12.81 -4.64 -4.68
N ALA A 26 -13.23 -4.44 -5.93
CA ALA A 26 -12.96 -3.19 -6.63
C ALA A 26 -13.53 -1.99 -5.88
N LYS A 27 -14.70 -2.14 -5.26
CA LYS A 27 -15.34 -1.08 -4.48
C LYS A 27 -14.51 -0.73 -3.24
N GLU A 28 -14.00 -1.72 -2.53
CA GLU A 28 -13.16 -1.50 -1.36
C GLU A 28 -11.87 -0.79 -1.76
N LEU A 29 -11.24 -1.21 -2.85
CA LEU A 29 -10.03 -0.57 -3.35
C LEU A 29 -10.26 0.89 -3.69
N SER A 30 -11.44 1.26 -4.17
CA SER A 30 -11.74 2.63 -4.57
C SER A 30 -11.64 3.65 -3.43
N TYR A 31 -11.70 3.20 -2.16
CA TYR A 31 -11.51 4.07 -1.01
C TYR A 31 -10.04 4.42 -0.77
N TYR A 32 -9.12 3.62 -1.30
CA TYR A 32 -7.68 3.76 -1.05
C TYR A 32 -6.89 4.11 -2.29
N VAL A 33 -7.40 3.79 -3.48
CA VAL A 33 -6.65 3.87 -4.73
C VAL A 33 -7.52 4.53 -5.80
N ASN A 34 -6.91 5.40 -6.61
CA ASN A 34 -7.60 5.95 -7.77
C ASN A 34 -7.88 4.83 -8.79
N ASP A 35 -8.93 5.02 -9.57
CA ASP A 35 -9.38 4.03 -10.56
C ASP A 35 -8.23 3.57 -11.46
N GLY A 36 -8.14 2.25 -11.63
CA GLY A 36 -7.23 1.65 -12.59
C GLY A 36 -5.78 1.53 -12.14
N ILE A 37 -5.42 2.09 -10.99
CA ILE A 37 -4.03 2.03 -10.50
C ILE A 37 -3.70 0.63 -10.00
N LEU A 38 -4.58 0.07 -9.16
CA LEU A 38 -4.44 -1.30 -8.67
C LEU A 38 -5.80 -1.99 -8.80
N LYS A 39 -5.76 -3.26 -9.19
CA LYS A 39 -6.98 -4.06 -9.39
C LYS A 39 -7.05 -5.17 -8.35
N PRO A 40 -8.27 -5.68 -8.06
CA PRO A 40 -8.39 -6.84 -7.18
C PRO A 40 -7.56 -8.00 -7.71
N ILE A 41 -6.85 -8.68 -6.81
CA ILE A 41 -6.01 -9.81 -7.19
C ILE A 41 -6.60 -11.15 -6.78
N GLY A 42 -7.55 -11.16 -5.82
CA GLY A 42 -8.24 -12.38 -5.43
C GLY A 42 -7.31 -13.49 -4.97
N LYS A 43 -6.35 -13.18 -4.08
CA LYS A 43 -5.38 -14.15 -3.59
C LYS A 43 -5.59 -14.43 -2.12
N ASP A 44 -5.34 -15.67 -1.72
CA ASP A 44 -5.45 -16.10 -0.32
C ASP A 44 -4.10 -15.87 0.39
N TYR A 45 -3.72 -14.61 0.50
CA TYR A 45 -2.48 -14.17 1.10
C TYR A 45 -2.75 -13.53 2.46
N VAL A 46 -1.85 -13.78 3.42
CA VAL A 46 -1.86 -13.10 4.71
C VAL A 46 -0.69 -12.12 4.76
N PHE A 47 -0.99 -10.89 5.06
CA PHE A 47 0.01 -9.83 5.19
C PHE A 47 0.96 -10.13 6.34
N GLN A 48 2.26 -9.97 6.09
CA GLN A 48 3.29 -10.12 7.11
C GLN A 48 3.91 -8.78 7.49
N GLU A 49 4.51 -8.09 6.52
CA GLU A 49 5.17 -6.82 6.82
C GLU A 49 5.43 -6.01 5.56
N LEU A 50 5.64 -4.70 5.77
CA LEU A 50 6.22 -3.82 4.75
C LEU A 50 7.74 -3.93 4.87
N VAL A 51 8.43 -4.08 3.74
CA VAL A 51 9.87 -4.30 3.71
C VAL A 51 10.56 -3.12 3.05
N ASN A 52 11.47 -2.49 3.79
CA ASN A 52 12.35 -1.42 3.32
C ASN A 52 11.62 -0.30 2.58
N PRO A 53 10.59 0.32 3.16
CA PRO A 53 9.92 1.43 2.48
C PRO A 53 10.85 2.64 2.39
N ILE A 54 10.90 3.23 1.19
CA ILE A 54 11.68 4.44 0.93
C ILE A 54 10.70 5.52 0.53
N TYR A 55 10.69 6.62 1.27
CA TYR A 55 9.74 7.71 1.12
C TYR A 55 10.43 8.94 0.55
N ASN A 56 9.80 9.57 -0.45
CA ASN A 56 10.26 10.84 -0.97
C ASN A 56 9.07 11.78 -1.15
N ARG A 57 9.22 13.02 -0.71
CA ARG A 57 8.20 14.03 -0.94
C ARG A 57 8.51 14.78 -2.23
N LYS A 58 7.49 14.95 -3.05
CA LYS A 58 7.57 15.72 -4.28
C LYS A 58 6.30 16.55 -4.40
N ASP A 59 6.41 17.83 -4.17
CA ASP A 59 5.27 18.76 -4.15
C ASP A 59 4.23 18.31 -3.10
N ASN A 60 2.99 18.05 -3.51
CA ASN A 60 1.93 17.58 -2.61
C ASN A 60 1.78 16.05 -2.62
N GLN A 61 2.71 15.35 -3.26
CA GLN A 61 2.71 13.89 -3.31
C GLN A 61 3.87 13.31 -2.50
N VAL A 62 3.67 12.09 -2.00
CA VAL A 62 4.75 11.31 -1.41
C VAL A 62 4.88 10.04 -2.24
N THR A 63 6.08 9.79 -2.76
CA THR A 63 6.36 8.54 -3.47
C THR A 63 6.91 7.54 -2.47
N VAL A 64 6.51 6.28 -2.60
CA VAL A 64 6.96 5.20 -1.74
C VAL A 64 7.39 4.04 -2.62
N SER A 65 8.63 3.59 -2.42
CA SER A 65 9.13 2.36 -3.04
C SER A 65 9.30 1.34 -1.92
N LEU A 66 8.66 0.20 -2.03
CA LEU A 66 8.67 -0.81 -0.96
C LEU A 66 8.41 -2.20 -1.52
N ALA A 67 8.78 -3.21 -0.74
CA ALA A 67 8.30 -4.57 -0.95
C ALA A 67 7.25 -4.88 0.12
N VAL A 68 6.30 -5.74 -0.23
CA VAL A 68 5.27 -6.22 0.70
C VAL A 68 5.39 -7.73 0.80
N LYS A 69 5.50 -8.21 2.02
CA LYS A 69 5.68 -9.64 2.29
C LYS A 69 4.36 -10.27 2.72
N TYR A 70 3.97 -11.32 2.01
CA TYR A 70 2.77 -12.10 2.29
C TYR A 70 3.12 -13.57 2.49
N ILE A 71 2.25 -14.28 3.18
CA ILE A 71 2.27 -15.75 3.20
C ILE A 71 1.07 -16.23 2.37
N ASP A 72 1.33 -17.09 1.40
CA ASP A 72 0.29 -17.77 0.64
C ASP A 72 -0.32 -18.85 1.53
N GLN A 73 -1.61 -18.75 1.82
CA GLN A 73 -2.28 -19.71 2.73
C GLN A 73 -2.35 -21.12 2.18
N GLN A 74 -2.37 -21.26 0.87
CA GLN A 74 -2.52 -22.57 0.24
C GLN A 74 -1.20 -23.32 0.21
N THR A 75 -0.12 -22.65 -0.17
CA THR A 75 1.20 -23.29 -0.33
C THR A 75 2.09 -23.11 0.88
N LYS A 76 1.74 -22.15 1.77
CA LYS A 76 2.54 -21.71 2.93
C LYS A 76 3.86 -21.06 2.51
N ALA A 77 4.01 -20.73 1.23
CA ALA A 77 5.20 -20.04 0.72
C ALA A 77 5.15 -18.57 1.03
N THR A 78 6.32 -17.96 1.22
CA THR A 78 6.45 -16.51 1.34
C THR A 78 6.41 -15.90 -0.05
N GLN A 79 5.59 -14.86 -0.20
CA GLN A 79 5.46 -14.11 -1.44
C GLN A 79 5.88 -12.66 -1.18
N VAL A 80 6.81 -12.15 -1.97
CA VAL A 80 7.28 -10.77 -1.86
C VAL A 80 6.97 -10.05 -3.15
N SER A 81 6.26 -8.93 -3.05
CA SER A 81 5.88 -8.12 -4.20
C SER A 81 6.45 -6.71 -4.06
N GLN A 82 7.00 -6.18 -5.14
CA GLN A 82 7.56 -4.83 -5.17
C GLN A 82 6.50 -3.84 -5.67
N PHE A 83 6.42 -2.70 -4.99
CA PHE A 83 5.50 -1.62 -5.37
C PHE A 83 6.21 -0.28 -5.40
N ASP A 84 5.87 0.53 -6.40
CA ASP A 84 6.26 1.94 -6.47
C ASP A 84 4.98 2.74 -6.56
N LEU A 85 4.68 3.51 -5.53
CA LEU A 85 3.39 4.18 -5.37
C LEU A 85 3.59 5.67 -5.17
N ALA A 86 2.60 6.46 -5.62
CA ALA A 86 2.50 7.86 -5.26
C ALA A 86 1.21 8.09 -4.49
N LEU A 87 1.30 8.83 -3.40
CA LEU A 87 0.17 9.09 -2.52
C LEU A 87 -0.07 10.58 -2.41
N GLU A 88 -1.34 10.96 -2.28
CA GLU A 88 -1.75 12.32 -1.96
C GLU A 88 -2.67 12.30 -0.76
N LYS A 89 -2.63 13.38 0.02
CA LYS A 89 -3.50 13.56 1.17
C LYS A 89 -4.61 14.54 0.82
N ASN A 90 -5.86 14.10 0.97
CA ASN A 90 -7.05 14.93 0.81
C ASN A 90 -7.73 15.08 2.17
N GLY A 91 -7.65 16.27 2.75
CA GLY A 91 -8.13 16.47 4.11
C GLY A 91 -7.29 15.64 5.06
N SER A 92 -7.89 14.69 5.76
CA SER A 92 -7.20 13.81 6.70
C SER A 92 -6.90 12.43 6.12
N ASN A 93 -7.26 12.17 4.85
CA ASN A 93 -7.16 10.85 4.25
C ASN A 93 -6.09 10.78 3.17
N TRP A 94 -5.27 9.75 3.23
CA TRP A 94 -4.32 9.43 2.18
C TRP A 94 -4.98 8.60 1.08
N LYS A 95 -4.48 8.73 -0.14
CA LYS A 95 -4.95 7.93 -1.27
C LYS A 95 -3.81 7.66 -2.23
N ILE A 96 -3.76 6.45 -2.76
CA ILE A 96 -2.77 6.06 -3.77
C ILE A 96 -3.25 6.60 -5.11
N VAL A 97 -2.45 7.45 -5.75
CA VAL A 97 -2.83 8.13 -7.00
C VAL A 97 -2.05 7.64 -8.21
N ARG A 98 -1.00 6.89 -7.98
CA ARG A 98 -0.23 6.21 -9.04
C ARG A 98 0.41 4.95 -8.54
#